data_565c7c7b594d0203b80e67449267e5d0
#
_entry.id   565c7c7b594d0203b80e67449267e5d0
#
_cell.length_a   1.000
_cell.length_b   1.000
_cell.length_c   1.000
_cell.angle_alpha   90.00
_cell.angle_beta   90.00
_cell.angle_gamma   90.00
#
_symmetry.space_group_name_H-M   'P 1'
#
loop_
_entity.id
_entity.type
_entity.pdbx_description
1 polymer ?
#
loop_
_entity_poly.entity_id
_entity_poly.type
_entity_poly.pdbx_seq_one_letter_code
_entity_poly.pdbx_strand_id
1 'polypeptide(L)'
;MKRKLVIKNQNITVDIRKSRKAKRMRIAVYCDGSVVAVHPENIAFSRIFSIIENKIDWIMEKIDFFSSKQDIAVFKGTKREYLKNKDRALELVKSKVEYFNNFYKFHYNEIYIKNQKTRWGSCSVKKNL
;
A
#
# COMPACT_ATOMS: atom_id res chain seq x y z
N MET A 1 3.49 1.09 17.88
CA MET A 1 3.82 0.09 18.91
C MET A 1 3.35 -1.27 18.43
N LYS A 2 4.27 -2.20 18.22
CA LYS A 2 3.92 -3.58 17.80
C LYS A 2 3.47 -4.36 19.04
N ARG A 3 2.31 -4.98 18.98
CA ARG A 3 1.80 -5.88 20.02
C ARG A 3 1.43 -7.22 19.42
N LYS A 4 1.85 -8.29 20.09
CA LYS A 4 1.35 -9.63 19.81
C LYS A 4 0.02 -9.79 20.54
N LEU A 5 -1.01 -10.12 19.80
CA LEU A 5 -2.34 -10.37 20.33
C LEU A 5 -2.67 -11.84 20.11
N VAL A 6 -3.15 -12.48 21.16
CA VAL A 6 -3.74 -13.81 21.08
C VAL A 6 -5.24 -13.63 21.11
N ILE A 7 -5.90 -13.81 19.98
CA ILE A 7 -7.34 -13.64 19.85
C ILE A 7 -7.91 -14.91 19.23
N LYS A 8 -8.90 -15.50 19.87
CA LYS A 8 -9.54 -16.76 19.43
C LYS A 8 -8.52 -17.87 19.08
N ASN A 9 -7.53 -18.10 19.94
CA ASN A 9 -6.42 -19.04 19.76
C ASN A 9 -5.47 -18.75 18.56
N GLN A 10 -5.54 -17.56 18.00
CA GLN A 10 -4.65 -17.14 16.90
C GLN A 10 -3.65 -16.10 17.39
N ASN A 11 -2.37 -16.31 17.06
CA ASN A 11 -1.29 -15.39 17.37
C ASN A 11 -1.10 -14.39 16.23
N ILE A 12 -1.53 -13.16 16.42
CA ILE A 12 -1.40 -12.10 15.44
C ILE A 12 -0.56 -10.96 16.00
N THR A 13 0.39 -10.49 15.20
CA THR A 13 1.16 -9.29 15.53
C THR A 13 0.52 -8.07 14.86
N VAL A 14 -0.02 -7.16 15.65
CA VAL A 14 -0.63 -5.92 15.17
C VAL A 14 0.23 -4.73 15.58
N ASP A 15 0.58 -3.88 14.62
CA ASP A 15 1.26 -2.61 14.87
C ASP A 15 0.21 -1.52 15.13
N ILE A 16 0.03 -1.18 16.42
CA ILE A 16 -0.95 -0.18 16.83
C ILE A 16 -0.30 1.20 16.84
N ARG A 17 -0.85 2.11 16.04
CA ARG A 17 -0.34 3.46 15.83
C ARG A 17 -1.38 4.51 16.20
N LYS A 18 -0.99 5.44 17.05
CA LYS A 18 -1.77 6.64 17.38
C LYS A 18 -1.59 7.70 16.30
N SER A 19 -2.66 8.39 15.92
CA SER A 19 -2.60 9.46 14.93
C SER A 19 -3.52 10.62 15.31
N ARG A 20 -2.96 11.83 15.42
CA ARG A 20 -3.72 13.07 15.66
C ARG A 20 -4.65 13.43 14.50
N LYS A 21 -4.31 13.01 13.28
CA LYS A 21 -5.10 13.28 12.07
C LYS A 21 -6.23 12.29 11.85
N ALA A 22 -6.19 11.15 12.50
CA ALA A 22 -7.20 10.12 12.34
C ALA A 22 -8.49 10.50 13.08
N LYS A 23 -9.61 10.55 12.37
CA LYS A 23 -10.94 10.75 12.94
C LYS A 23 -11.62 9.45 13.36
N ARG A 24 -11.19 8.32 12.76
CA ARG A 24 -11.75 6.98 12.99
C ARG A 24 -10.62 5.96 13.07
N MET A 25 -10.87 4.84 13.76
CA MET A 25 -9.95 3.71 13.73
C MET A 25 -9.99 3.05 12.35
N ARG A 26 -8.81 2.67 11.86
CA ARG A 26 -8.62 1.94 10.62
C ARG A 26 -7.67 0.77 10.83
N ILE A 27 -8.04 -0.39 10.32
CA ILE A 27 -7.19 -1.58 10.26
C ILE A 27 -6.81 -1.81 8.81
N ALA A 28 -5.53 -2.05 8.56
CA ALA A 28 -5.00 -2.39 7.24
C ALA A 28 -4.18 -3.68 7.34
N VAL A 29 -4.42 -4.60 6.42
CA VAL A 29 -3.60 -5.79 6.20
C VAL A 29 -2.82 -5.56 4.92
N TYR A 30 -1.51 -5.69 4.99
CA TYR A 30 -0.62 -5.50 3.84
C TYR A 30 -0.28 -6.84 3.18
N CYS A 31 0.18 -6.78 1.95
CA CYS A 31 0.53 -7.96 1.17
C CYS A 31 1.71 -8.78 1.74
N ASP A 32 2.51 -8.20 2.64
CA ASP A 32 3.54 -8.90 3.40
C ASP A 32 3.00 -9.60 4.67
N GLY A 33 1.67 -9.65 4.83
CA GLY A 33 1.00 -10.20 6.00
C GLY A 33 1.02 -9.30 7.24
N SER A 34 1.64 -8.11 7.16
CA SER A 34 1.67 -7.19 8.30
C SER A 34 0.31 -6.54 8.53
N VAL A 35 -0.09 -6.43 9.80
CA VAL A 35 -1.34 -5.81 10.21
C VAL A 35 -1.05 -4.52 10.96
N VAL A 36 -1.65 -3.42 10.52
CA VAL A 36 -1.49 -2.10 11.14
C VAL A 36 -2.86 -1.55 11.53
N ALA A 37 -3.01 -1.17 12.80
CA ALA A 37 -4.19 -0.50 13.32
C ALA A 37 -3.85 0.96 13.65
N VAL A 38 -4.50 1.91 12.99
CA VAL A 38 -4.34 3.34 13.25
C VAL A 38 -5.58 3.84 13.99
N HIS A 39 -5.39 4.55 15.10
CA HIS A 39 -6.49 5.06 15.92
C HIS A 39 -6.32 6.54 16.28
N PRO A 40 -7.44 7.29 16.51
CA PRO A 40 -7.40 8.65 17.05
C PRO A 40 -6.88 8.68 18.48
N GLU A 41 -6.48 9.87 18.96
CA GLU A 41 -5.94 10.03 20.32
C GLU A 41 -6.92 9.65 21.43
N ASN A 42 -8.20 9.89 21.23
CA ASN A 42 -9.24 9.83 22.25
C ASN A 42 -9.97 8.47 22.33
N ILE A 43 -9.37 7.39 21.82
CA ILE A 43 -9.96 6.05 21.94
C ILE A 43 -9.29 5.29 23.08
N ALA A 44 -10.12 4.75 23.99
CA ALA A 44 -9.68 3.86 25.04
C ALA A 44 -9.06 2.57 24.46
N PHE A 45 -8.01 2.10 25.10
CA PHE A 45 -7.27 0.93 24.63
C PHE A 45 -8.13 -0.34 24.58
N SER A 46 -9.04 -0.53 25.53
CA SER A 46 -10.02 -1.62 25.54
C SER A 46 -10.89 -1.64 24.29
N ARG A 47 -11.32 -0.46 23.81
CA ARG A 47 -12.11 -0.33 22.59
C ARG A 47 -11.33 -0.67 21.32
N ILE A 48 -10.01 -0.38 21.31
CA ILE A 48 -9.14 -0.77 20.21
C ILE A 48 -9.09 -2.30 20.11
N PHE A 49 -8.94 -3.00 21.23
CA PHE A 49 -8.95 -4.47 21.25
C PHE A 49 -10.28 -5.04 20.79
N SER A 50 -11.40 -4.55 21.31
CA SER A 50 -12.72 -5.02 20.91
C SER A 50 -12.96 -4.87 19.40
N ILE A 51 -12.50 -3.77 18.79
CA ILE A 51 -12.62 -3.57 17.34
C ILE A 51 -11.73 -4.56 16.56
N ILE A 52 -10.50 -4.81 17.03
CA ILE A 52 -9.61 -5.80 16.40
C ILE A 52 -10.20 -7.20 16.51
N GLU A 53 -10.70 -7.56 17.68
CA GLU A 53 -11.33 -8.85 17.96
C GLU A 53 -12.55 -9.09 17.07
N ASN A 54 -13.42 -8.11 16.91
CA ASN A 54 -14.58 -8.19 16.02
C ASN A 54 -14.20 -8.30 14.54
N LYS A 55 -12.97 -7.93 14.16
CA LYS A 55 -12.47 -8.00 12.79
C LYS A 55 -11.46 -9.12 12.57
N ILE A 56 -11.27 -10.00 13.55
CA ILE A 56 -10.22 -11.02 13.50
C ILE A 56 -10.40 -11.98 12.32
N ASP A 57 -11.62 -12.42 12.05
CA ASP A 57 -11.92 -13.35 10.98
C ASP A 57 -11.60 -12.71 9.60
N TRP A 58 -11.95 -11.44 9.42
CA TRP A 58 -11.59 -10.68 8.23
C TRP A 58 -10.07 -10.47 8.10
N ILE A 59 -9.38 -10.20 9.21
CA ILE A 59 -7.91 -10.03 9.22
C ILE A 59 -7.24 -11.33 8.76
N MET A 60 -7.68 -12.47 9.29
CA MET A 60 -7.14 -13.78 8.93
C MET A 60 -7.40 -14.12 7.47
N GLU A 61 -8.63 -13.92 7.00
CA GLU A 61 -8.97 -14.10 5.58
C GLU A 61 -8.04 -13.30 4.66
N LYS A 62 -7.71 -12.06 5.04
CA LYS A 62 -6.80 -11.22 4.24
C LYS A 62 -5.35 -11.67 4.32
N ILE A 63 -4.89 -12.13 5.48
CA ILE A 63 -3.55 -12.70 5.63
C ILE A 63 -3.42 -13.95 4.76
N ASP A 64 -4.40 -14.86 4.81
CA ASP A 64 -4.41 -16.09 4.01
C ASP A 64 -4.49 -15.79 2.50
N PHE A 65 -5.33 -14.82 2.13
CA PHE A 65 -5.40 -14.34 0.74
C PHE A 65 -4.06 -13.84 0.21
N PHE A 66 -3.32 -13.06 0.99
CA PHE A 66 -2.01 -12.58 0.58
C PHE A 66 -0.94 -13.66 0.64
N SER A 67 -1.02 -14.58 1.61
CA SER A 67 -0.11 -15.72 1.72
C SER A 67 -0.26 -16.71 0.56
N SER A 68 -1.48 -16.95 0.09
CA SER A 68 -1.75 -17.82 -1.06
C SER A 68 -1.28 -17.22 -2.39
N LYS A 69 -1.04 -15.90 -2.44
CA LYS A 69 -0.56 -15.17 -3.62
C LYS A 69 0.92 -14.78 -3.51
N GLN A 70 1.73 -15.55 -2.79
CA GLN A 70 3.16 -15.28 -2.59
C GLN A 70 3.98 -15.15 -3.88
N ASP A 71 3.47 -15.62 -5.01
CA ASP A 71 4.09 -15.42 -6.33
C ASP A 71 3.98 -13.98 -6.84
N ILE A 72 3.13 -13.15 -6.24
CA ILE A 72 3.15 -11.70 -6.44
C ILE A 72 4.15 -11.12 -5.44
N ALA A 73 5.42 -11.37 -5.68
CA ALA A 73 6.49 -10.70 -4.95
C ALA A 73 6.27 -9.18 -5.06
N VAL A 74 5.80 -8.58 -3.97
CA VAL A 74 5.86 -7.12 -3.84
C VAL A 74 7.34 -6.78 -3.72
N PHE A 75 7.95 -6.59 -4.87
CA PHE A 75 9.34 -6.17 -4.96
C PHE A 75 9.47 -4.83 -4.22
N LYS A 76 10.02 -4.87 -3.04
CA LYS A 76 10.59 -3.67 -2.41
C LYS A 76 11.86 -3.34 -3.21
N GLY A 77 11.66 -2.80 -4.42
CA GLY A 77 12.75 -2.46 -5.30
C GLY A 77 13.76 -1.58 -4.58
N THR A 78 15.01 -1.94 -4.65
CA THR A 78 16.12 -1.14 -4.11
C THR A 78 16.36 0.09 -4.99
N LYS A 79 17.01 1.12 -4.43
CA LYS A 79 17.42 2.29 -5.21
C LYS A 79 18.32 1.90 -6.40
N ARG A 80 19.14 0.86 -6.23
CA ARG A 80 20.02 0.33 -7.28
C ARG A 80 19.21 -0.28 -8.44
N GLU A 81 18.21 -1.08 -8.14
CA GLU A 81 17.30 -1.66 -9.16
C GLU A 81 16.50 -0.59 -9.88
N TYR A 82 16.03 0.43 -9.17
CA TYR A 82 15.37 1.57 -9.78
C TYR A 82 16.29 2.27 -10.79
N LEU A 83 17.53 2.59 -10.40
CA LEU A 83 18.47 3.24 -11.32
C LEU A 83 18.81 2.37 -12.53
N LYS A 84 19.01 1.06 -12.33
CA LYS A 84 19.29 0.12 -13.41
C LYS A 84 18.17 0.02 -14.44
N ASN A 85 16.91 0.11 -14.00
CA ASN A 85 15.76 -0.11 -14.87
C ASN A 85 15.07 1.19 -15.32
N LYS A 86 15.53 2.35 -14.84
CA LYS A 86 14.86 3.63 -15.09
C LYS A 86 14.72 3.96 -16.58
N ASP A 87 15.78 3.80 -17.35
CA ASP A 87 15.80 4.18 -18.76
C ASP A 87 14.92 3.21 -19.59
N ARG A 88 15.02 1.92 -19.33
CA ARG A 88 14.14 0.91 -19.94
C ARG A 88 12.67 1.13 -19.58
N ALA A 89 12.39 1.51 -18.35
CA ALA A 89 11.03 1.85 -17.92
C ALA A 89 10.52 3.09 -18.65
N LEU A 90 11.36 4.11 -18.84
CA LEU A 90 10.99 5.32 -19.58
C LEU A 90 10.64 5.02 -21.04
N GLU A 91 11.45 4.22 -21.72
CA GLU A 91 11.17 3.79 -23.10
C GLU A 91 9.85 3.02 -23.20
N LEU A 92 9.62 2.07 -22.28
CA LEU A 92 8.39 1.31 -22.25
C LEU A 92 7.17 2.21 -22.02
N VAL A 93 7.26 3.16 -21.08
CA VAL A 93 6.15 4.07 -20.78
C VAL A 93 5.89 5.00 -21.97
N LYS A 94 6.93 5.56 -22.60
CA LYS A 94 6.78 6.37 -23.81
C LYS A 94 6.05 5.61 -24.92
N SER A 95 6.48 4.41 -25.22
CA SER A 95 5.84 3.55 -26.23
C SER A 95 4.36 3.29 -25.92
N LYS A 96 4.03 3.03 -24.65
CA LYS A 96 2.64 2.80 -24.22
C LYS A 96 1.81 4.07 -24.25
N VAL A 97 2.36 5.19 -23.82
CA VAL A 97 1.68 6.49 -23.89
C VAL A 97 1.39 6.87 -25.34
N GLU A 98 2.32 6.71 -26.26
CA GLU A 98 2.09 6.94 -27.71
C GLU A 98 1.00 6.05 -28.26
N TYR A 99 1.05 4.74 -27.96
CA TYR A 99 0.03 3.80 -28.38
C TYR A 99 -1.37 4.23 -27.93
N PHE A 100 -1.55 4.52 -26.65
CA PHE A 100 -2.85 4.94 -26.15
C PHE A 100 -3.23 6.36 -26.60
N ASN A 101 -2.26 7.24 -26.79
CA ASN A 101 -2.52 8.62 -27.19
C ASN A 101 -3.02 8.73 -28.64
N ASN A 102 -2.82 7.73 -29.48
CA ASN A 102 -3.46 7.63 -30.79
C ASN A 102 -4.99 7.63 -30.67
N PHE A 103 -5.53 7.09 -29.57
CA PHE A 103 -6.97 7.05 -29.31
C PHE A 103 -7.46 8.29 -28.55
N TYR A 104 -6.72 8.73 -27.52
CA TYR A 104 -7.17 9.75 -26.59
C TYR A 104 -6.75 11.18 -26.99
N LYS A 105 -5.69 11.35 -27.79
CA LYS A 105 -5.16 12.63 -28.28
C LYS A 105 -4.88 13.65 -27.16
N PHE A 106 -4.36 13.21 -26.02
CA PHE A 106 -3.97 14.09 -24.93
C PHE A 106 -2.68 14.85 -25.27
N HIS A 107 -2.64 16.11 -24.88
CA HIS A 107 -1.40 16.87 -24.82
C HIS A 107 -0.73 16.66 -23.47
N TYR A 108 0.48 16.13 -23.48
CA TYR A 108 1.35 16.04 -22.31
C TYR A 108 2.70 16.71 -22.61
N ASN A 109 3.37 17.22 -21.58
CA ASN A 109 4.66 17.89 -21.74
C ASN A 109 5.80 16.88 -21.64
N GLU A 110 5.92 16.21 -20.51
CA GLU A 110 7.04 15.32 -20.21
C GLU A 110 6.60 14.10 -19.42
N ILE A 111 7.35 13.01 -19.57
CA ILE A 111 7.17 11.76 -18.85
C ILE A 111 8.37 11.57 -17.92
N TYR A 112 8.11 11.35 -16.65
CA TYR A 112 9.13 11.12 -15.63
C TYR A 112 8.96 9.75 -14.99
N ILE A 113 10.04 9.01 -14.83
CA ILE A 113 10.07 7.81 -14.00
C ILE A 113 10.61 8.17 -12.62
N LYS A 114 9.80 7.91 -11.59
CA LYS A 114 10.14 8.18 -10.19
C LYS A 114 10.00 6.91 -9.35
N ASN A 115 10.88 6.74 -8.36
CA ASN A 115 10.76 5.65 -7.39
C ASN A 115 9.67 5.95 -6.36
N GLN A 116 8.42 5.86 -6.78
CA GLN A 116 7.26 6.12 -5.92
C GLN A 116 6.94 4.88 -5.08
N LYS A 117 6.60 5.11 -3.82
CA LYS A 117 6.24 4.03 -2.86
C LYS A 117 4.75 3.95 -2.57
N THR A 118 4.00 4.99 -2.89
CA THR A 118 2.60 5.13 -2.45
C THR A 118 1.58 5.16 -3.57
N ARG A 119 2.05 5.26 -4.82
CA ARG A 119 1.17 5.32 -5.99
C ARG A 119 1.88 4.75 -7.23
N TRP A 120 1.12 4.25 -8.18
CA TRP A 120 1.65 3.71 -9.44
C TRP A 120 2.09 4.81 -10.40
N GLY A 121 1.37 5.92 -10.40
CA GLY A 121 1.66 7.05 -11.26
C GLY A 121 0.80 8.25 -10.88
N SER A 122 1.03 9.36 -11.54
CA SER A 122 0.23 10.58 -11.41
C SER A 122 0.38 11.45 -12.65
N CYS A 123 -0.67 12.16 -13.00
CA CYS A 123 -0.63 13.24 -13.96
C CYS A 123 -0.77 14.56 -13.20
N SER A 124 0.09 15.54 -13.46
CA SER A 124 0.01 16.86 -12.84
C SER A 124 -0.87 17.80 -13.66
N VAL A 125 -1.35 18.88 -13.03
CA VAL A 125 -2.07 19.98 -13.71
C VAL A 125 -1.23 20.58 -14.85
N LYS A 126 0.10 20.52 -14.73
CA LYS A 126 1.06 20.94 -15.78
C LYS A 126 1.22 19.90 -16.90
N LYS A 127 0.36 18.88 -16.95
CA LYS A 127 0.38 17.78 -17.95
C LYS A 127 1.70 17.00 -18.01
N ASN A 128 2.35 16.80 -16.86
CA ASN A 128 3.50 15.90 -16.74
C ASN A 128 3.02 14.54 -16.22
N LEU A 129 3.50 13.47 -16.82
CA LEU A 129 3.19 12.08 -16.49
C LEU A 129 4.33 11.40 -15.71
#